data_6767feafe86cead6e7073d7ef9e74f6e
#
_entry.id   6767feafe86cead6e7073d7ef9e74f6e
#
_cell.length_a   1.000
_cell.length_b   1.000
_cell.length_c   1.000
_cell.angle_alpha   90.00
_cell.angle_beta   90.00
_cell.angle_gamma   90.00
#
_symmetry.space_group_name_H-M   'P 1'
#
loop_
_entity.id
_entity.type
_entity.pdbx_description
1 polymer ?
#
loop_
_entity_poly.entity_id
_entity_poly.type
_entity_poly.pdbx_seq_one_letter_code
_entity_poly.pdbx_strand_id
1 'polypeptide(L)'
;MSIREITPTELQQLLAGDNPPSLVDVREEGEAAICAIDGSTLIPMNTLPQRLQEIPPDRAVVLYCHAGMRSMMVGEWLSQQGFDALSLAGGIDRWAAEIEPSMARY
;
A
#
# COMPACT_ATOMS: atom_id res chain seq x y z
N MET A 1 -6.60 -3.34 17.79
CA MET A 1 -5.52 -2.37 17.62
C MET A 1 -5.54 -1.81 16.22
N SER A 2 -5.56 -0.50 16.10
CA SER A 2 -5.52 0.10 14.77
C SER A 2 -4.08 0.21 14.28
N ILE A 3 -3.89 0.08 12.98
CA ILE A 3 -2.59 0.27 12.37
C ILE A 3 -2.35 1.75 12.12
N ARG A 4 -1.09 2.09 11.96
CA ARG A 4 -0.68 3.46 11.66
C ARG A 4 -0.85 3.76 10.17
N GLU A 5 -1.22 5.00 9.87
CA GLU A 5 -1.24 5.51 8.51
C GLU A 5 -0.01 6.37 8.27
N ILE A 6 0.42 6.45 7.01
CA ILE A 6 1.45 7.39 6.59
C ILE A 6 0.91 8.23 5.43
N THR A 7 1.42 9.45 5.33
CA THR A 7 1.00 10.37 4.27
C THR A 7 1.73 10.05 2.96
N PRO A 8 1.22 10.51 1.81
CA PRO A 8 1.95 10.38 0.55
C PRO A 8 3.36 10.94 0.60
N THR A 9 3.57 12.10 1.23
CA THR A 9 4.91 12.69 1.36
C THR A 9 5.84 11.80 2.18
N GLU A 10 5.35 11.26 3.29
CA GLU A 10 6.14 10.33 4.12
C GLU A 10 6.51 9.07 3.34
N LEU A 11 5.56 8.51 2.58
CA LEU A 11 5.84 7.33 1.75
C LEU A 11 6.89 7.65 0.69
N GLN A 12 6.76 8.79 0.02
CA GLN A 12 7.73 9.20 -0.99
C GLN A 12 9.15 9.27 -0.40
N GLN A 13 9.28 9.82 0.80
CA GLN A 13 10.57 9.90 1.50
C GLN A 13 11.12 8.53 1.84
N LEU A 14 10.27 7.63 2.32
CA LEU A 14 10.69 6.26 2.66
C LEU A 14 11.13 5.48 1.43
N LEU A 15 10.43 5.63 0.31
CA LEU A 15 10.77 4.94 -0.94
C LEU A 15 12.11 5.42 -1.51
N ALA A 16 12.48 6.67 -1.24
CA ALA A 16 13.76 7.24 -1.70
C ALA A 16 14.92 6.95 -0.74
N GLY A 17 14.66 6.38 0.41
CA GLY A 17 15.67 6.10 1.44
C GLY A 17 16.47 4.83 1.16
N ASP A 18 17.41 4.53 2.07
CA ASP A 18 18.32 3.39 1.94
C ASP A 18 17.65 2.05 2.24
N ASN A 19 16.52 2.07 2.96
CA ASN A 19 15.84 0.86 3.40
C ASN A 19 14.33 0.99 3.14
N PRO A 20 13.92 1.02 1.87
CA PRO A 20 12.53 1.28 1.54
C PRO A 20 11.61 0.15 2.01
N PRO A 21 10.37 0.48 2.40
CA PRO A 21 9.39 -0.55 2.72
C PRO A 21 8.94 -1.29 1.47
N SER A 22 8.36 -2.46 1.67
CA SER A 22 7.58 -3.10 0.61
C SER A 22 6.33 -2.27 0.36
N LEU A 23 5.88 -2.21 -0.89
CA LEU A 23 4.69 -1.46 -1.27
C LEU A 23 3.71 -2.43 -1.94
N VAL A 24 2.56 -2.64 -1.32
CA VAL A 24 1.58 -3.61 -1.79
C VAL A 24 0.26 -2.93 -2.13
N ASP A 25 -0.19 -3.16 -3.35
CA ASP A 25 -1.46 -2.69 -3.87
C ASP A 25 -2.51 -3.78 -3.61
N VAL A 26 -3.50 -3.48 -2.78
CA VAL A 26 -4.53 -4.46 -2.43
C VAL A 26 -5.82 -4.31 -3.23
N ARG A 27 -5.78 -3.50 -4.30
CA ARG A 27 -6.93 -3.27 -5.19
C ARG A 27 -7.12 -4.46 -6.15
N GLU A 28 -8.11 -4.35 -6.99
CA GLU A 28 -8.36 -5.34 -8.04
C GLU A 28 -7.51 -5.03 -9.29
N GLU A 29 -7.34 -6.04 -10.14
CA GLU A 29 -6.53 -5.91 -11.35
C GLU A 29 -7.01 -4.78 -12.27
N GLY A 30 -8.33 -4.62 -12.40
CA GLY A 30 -8.89 -3.56 -13.24
C GLY A 30 -8.55 -2.16 -12.74
N GLU A 31 -8.47 -1.98 -11.42
CA GLU A 31 -8.07 -0.71 -10.84
C GLU A 31 -6.58 -0.45 -11.08
N ALA A 32 -5.75 -1.47 -10.89
CA ALA A 32 -4.30 -1.35 -11.09
C ALA A 32 -3.96 -1.06 -12.56
N ALA A 33 -4.78 -1.53 -13.48
CA ALA A 33 -4.58 -1.25 -14.91
C ALA A 33 -4.80 0.23 -15.25
N ILE A 34 -5.60 0.95 -14.46
CA ILE A 34 -5.83 2.38 -14.68
C ILE A 34 -4.63 3.20 -14.20
N CYS A 35 -4.13 2.90 -13.01
CA CYS A 35 -2.98 3.57 -12.43
C CYS A 35 -2.40 2.72 -11.32
N ALA A 36 -1.10 2.89 -11.04
CA ALA A 36 -0.41 2.21 -9.96
C ALA A 36 0.79 3.03 -9.54
N ILE A 37 1.23 2.89 -8.29
CA ILE A 37 2.45 3.51 -7.81
C ILE A 37 3.62 2.65 -8.26
N ASP A 38 4.65 3.24 -8.85
CA ASP A 38 5.83 2.53 -9.31
C ASP A 38 6.48 1.74 -8.16
N GLY A 39 6.88 0.52 -8.45
CA GLY A 39 7.52 -0.35 -7.47
C GLY A 39 6.55 -1.13 -6.60
N SER A 40 5.24 -0.94 -6.77
CA SER A 40 4.26 -1.71 -6.01
C SER A 40 4.05 -3.11 -6.59
N THR A 41 3.68 -4.04 -5.72
CA THR A 41 3.28 -5.40 -6.08
C THR A 41 1.78 -5.51 -5.89
N LEU A 42 1.07 -5.97 -6.91
CA LEU A 42 -0.38 -6.15 -6.81
C LEU A 42 -0.68 -7.49 -6.13
N ILE A 43 -1.34 -7.42 -5.00
CA ILE A 43 -1.87 -8.59 -4.29
C ILE A 43 -3.30 -8.24 -3.87
N PRO A 44 -4.30 -8.54 -4.70
CA PRO A 44 -5.68 -8.19 -4.36
C PRO A 44 -6.07 -8.71 -2.99
N MET A 45 -6.83 -7.92 -2.26
CA MET A 45 -7.15 -8.14 -0.85
C MET A 45 -7.64 -9.56 -0.56
N ASN A 46 -8.51 -10.09 -1.42
CA ASN A 46 -9.09 -11.42 -1.20
C ASN A 46 -8.13 -12.57 -1.49
N THR A 47 -7.02 -12.34 -2.15
CA THR A 47 -5.99 -13.36 -2.42
C THR A 47 -4.84 -13.31 -1.43
N LEU A 48 -4.75 -12.24 -0.65
CA LEU A 48 -3.60 -11.97 0.19
C LEU A 48 -3.32 -13.06 1.22
N PRO A 49 -4.33 -13.69 1.87
CA PRO A 49 -4.04 -14.75 2.83
C PRO A 49 -3.27 -15.94 2.25
N GLN A 50 -3.44 -16.24 0.96
CA GLN A 50 -2.73 -17.32 0.30
C GLN A 50 -1.38 -16.89 -0.25
N ARG A 51 -1.04 -15.61 -0.15
CA ARG A 51 0.16 -15.04 -0.79
C ARG A 51 1.08 -14.32 0.19
N LEU A 52 0.98 -14.64 1.48
CA LEU A 52 1.79 -13.99 2.52
C LEU A 52 3.30 -14.16 2.28
N GLN A 53 3.70 -15.26 1.69
CA GLN A 53 5.11 -15.52 1.40
C GLN A 53 5.71 -14.54 0.38
N GLU A 54 4.87 -13.78 -0.31
CA GLU A 54 5.34 -12.76 -1.26
C GLU A 54 5.71 -11.45 -0.57
N ILE A 55 5.37 -11.31 0.73
CA ILE A 55 5.67 -10.11 1.50
C ILE A 55 6.88 -10.39 2.38
N PRO A 56 8.02 -9.70 2.16
CA PRO A 56 9.19 -9.90 3.01
C PRO A 56 8.87 -9.56 4.48
N PRO A 57 9.16 -10.47 5.43
CA PRO A 57 8.85 -10.22 6.84
C PRO A 57 9.89 -9.34 7.55
N ASP A 58 11.01 -9.06 6.92
CA ASP A 58 12.15 -8.37 7.53
C ASP A 58 12.12 -6.86 7.33
N ARG A 59 11.06 -6.31 6.76
CA ARG A 59 10.91 -4.87 6.55
C ARG A 59 9.46 -4.46 6.69
N ALA A 60 9.24 -3.16 6.85
CA ALA A 60 7.88 -2.61 6.87
C ALA A 60 7.19 -2.84 5.53
N VAL A 61 5.87 -2.99 5.57
CA VAL A 61 5.04 -3.07 4.36
C VAL A 61 4.00 -1.97 4.41
N VAL A 62 3.94 -1.19 3.34
CA VAL A 62 2.93 -0.16 3.15
C VAL A 62 1.88 -0.70 2.18
N LEU A 63 0.63 -0.63 2.59
CA LEU A 63 -0.50 -1.11 1.80
C LEU A 63 -1.28 0.08 1.29
N TYR A 64 -1.76 0.00 0.06
CA TYR A 64 -2.63 1.05 -0.45
C TYR A 64 -3.80 0.47 -1.24
N CYS A 65 -4.88 1.24 -1.27
CA CYS A 65 -6.04 0.98 -2.10
C CYS A 65 -6.47 2.30 -2.75
N HIS A 66 -7.73 2.43 -3.17
CA HIS A 66 -8.15 3.68 -3.80
C HIS A 66 -8.14 4.87 -2.83
N ALA A 67 -8.82 4.75 -1.68
CA ALA A 67 -8.98 5.86 -0.73
C ALA A 67 -8.54 5.54 0.70
N GLY A 68 -8.13 4.32 1.00
CA GLY A 68 -7.54 3.95 2.30
C GLY A 68 -8.32 2.95 3.14
N MET A 69 -9.57 2.64 2.81
CA MET A 69 -10.37 1.74 3.65
C MET A 69 -9.93 0.29 3.59
N ARG A 70 -9.78 -0.24 2.37
CA ARG A 70 -9.36 -1.64 2.20
C ARG A 70 -7.97 -1.87 2.77
N SER A 71 -7.06 -0.91 2.57
CA SER A 71 -5.69 -1.04 3.06
C SER A 71 -5.61 -0.97 4.57
N MET A 72 -6.49 -0.22 5.23
CA MET A 72 -6.58 -0.23 6.69
C MET A 72 -7.00 -1.59 7.22
N MET A 73 -8.01 -2.20 6.60
CA MET A 73 -8.50 -3.51 7.00
C MET A 73 -7.44 -4.59 6.83
N VAL A 74 -6.78 -4.60 5.66
CA VAL A 74 -5.72 -5.57 5.37
C VAL A 74 -4.53 -5.35 6.30
N GLY A 75 -4.18 -4.09 6.53
CA GLY A 75 -3.05 -3.74 7.40
C GLY A 75 -3.27 -4.21 8.83
N GLU A 76 -4.49 -4.06 9.35
CA GLU A 76 -4.81 -4.57 10.69
C GLU A 76 -4.63 -6.08 10.76
N TRP A 77 -5.10 -6.79 9.75
CA TRP A 77 -4.96 -8.23 9.70
C TRP A 77 -3.48 -8.64 9.59
N LEU A 78 -2.72 -7.98 8.72
CA LEU A 78 -1.28 -8.27 8.59
C LEU A 78 -0.52 -7.98 9.89
N SER A 79 -0.89 -6.92 10.59
CA SER A 79 -0.27 -6.59 11.88
C SER A 79 -0.48 -7.74 12.87
N GLN A 80 -1.65 -8.35 12.88
CA GLN A 80 -1.95 -9.52 13.71
C GLN A 80 -1.14 -10.74 13.30
N GLN A 81 -0.72 -10.81 12.04
CA GLN A 81 0.13 -11.89 11.54
C GLN A 81 1.63 -11.64 11.79
N GLY A 82 1.97 -10.54 12.46
CA GLY A 82 3.35 -10.24 12.82
C GLY A 82 4.09 -9.30 11.87
N PHE A 83 3.42 -8.76 10.85
CA PHE A 83 4.04 -7.82 9.93
C PHE A 83 4.01 -6.40 10.50
N ASP A 84 5.04 -5.62 10.14
CA ASP A 84 5.06 -4.17 10.43
C ASP A 84 4.31 -3.47 9.31
N ALA A 85 3.00 -3.36 9.44
CA ALA A 85 2.12 -2.89 8.39
C ALA A 85 1.69 -1.44 8.61
N LEU A 86 1.66 -0.68 7.52
CA LEU A 86 1.23 0.71 7.48
C LEU A 86 0.24 0.88 6.33
N SER A 87 -0.72 1.78 6.47
CA SER A 87 -1.67 2.10 5.40
C SER A 87 -1.37 3.48 4.83
N LEU A 88 -1.41 3.61 3.51
CA LEU A 88 -1.25 4.92 2.86
C LEU A 88 -2.53 5.74 3.05
N ALA A 89 -2.43 6.82 3.81
CA ALA A 89 -3.56 7.69 4.09
C ALA A 89 -4.09 8.30 2.79
N GLY A 90 -5.40 8.18 2.58
CA GLY A 90 -6.06 8.66 1.38
C GLY A 90 -5.82 7.83 0.12
N GLY A 91 -5.04 6.75 0.22
CA GLY A 91 -4.80 5.81 -0.87
C GLY A 91 -4.13 6.43 -2.08
N ILE A 92 -4.22 5.73 -3.22
CA ILE A 92 -3.62 6.21 -4.47
C ILE A 92 -4.30 7.49 -4.95
N ASP A 93 -5.55 7.73 -4.58
CA ASP A 93 -6.24 8.95 -4.97
C ASP A 93 -5.54 10.19 -4.39
N ARG A 94 -5.17 10.15 -3.13
CA ARG A 94 -4.40 11.24 -2.50
C ARG A 94 -2.96 11.29 -3.02
N TRP A 95 -2.34 10.13 -3.25
CA TRP A 95 -1.01 10.06 -3.86
C TRP A 95 -0.99 10.78 -5.20
N ALA A 96 -1.99 10.50 -6.07
CA ALA A 96 -2.09 11.15 -7.37
C ALA A 96 -2.23 12.66 -7.24
N ALA A 97 -3.05 13.12 -6.30
CA ALA A 97 -3.28 14.56 -6.12
C ALA A 97 -2.03 15.30 -5.62
N GLU A 98 -1.25 14.68 -4.74
CA GLU A 98 -0.15 15.35 -4.04
C GLU A 98 1.22 15.07 -4.66
N ILE A 99 1.44 13.87 -5.19
CA ILE A 99 2.75 13.43 -5.65
C ILE A 99 2.82 13.33 -7.18
N GLU A 100 1.80 12.76 -7.80
CA GLU A 100 1.80 12.51 -9.25
C GLU A 100 0.52 13.04 -9.90
N PRO A 101 0.39 14.38 -10.03
CA PRO A 101 -0.86 14.96 -10.59
C PRO A 101 -1.18 14.53 -12.01
N SER A 102 -0.20 14.03 -12.76
CA SER A 102 -0.41 13.53 -14.12
C SER A 102 -0.92 12.10 -14.17
N MET A 103 -0.97 11.41 -13.04
CA MET A 103 -1.45 10.03 -12.98
C MET A 103 -2.92 9.95 -13.37
N ALA A 104 -3.29 8.92 -14.14
CA ALA A 104 -4.70 8.64 -14.44
C ALA A 104 -5.46 8.37 -13.13
N ARG A 105 -6.70 8.84 -13.05
CA ARG A 105 -7.52 8.71 -11.83
C ARG A 105 -8.88 8.10 -12.16
N TYR A 106 -9.53 7.55 -11.14
CA TYR A 106 -10.84 6.92 -11.29
C TYR A 106 -11.74 7.15 -10.09
#